data_626cbe006f52378e1ade6150452e0162
#
_entry.id   626cbe006f52378e1ade6150452e0162
#
_cell.length_a   1.000
_cell.length_b   1.000
_cell.length_c   1.000
_cell.angle_alpha   90.00
_cell.angle_beta   90.00
_cell.angle_gamma   90.00
#
_symmetry.space_group_name_H-M   'P 1'
#
loop_
_entity.id
_entity.type
_entity.pdbx_description
1 polymer ?
#
loop_
_entity_poly.entity_id
_entity_poly.type
_entity_poly.pdbx_seq_one_letter_code
_entity_poly.pdbx_strand_id
1 'polypeptide(L)'
;MRIRTKIPVIDAVIVLTEKIGSWLERYRIRVYAAQASFFMTISAFPFLIVLLAVVGRILPENGGAIKDGIISAVPESFAPLAGTVLDEVSEKSNIRLLSVSAVTLLWSASRGIRGIGAGIRNVYGGKPEADPIKYILRGLAYTLLWMLTVLMTLLVWVFGDTVTAHIRDGFSGVLRIFSSGAFLVVLTAVFALTFRGYSGVRTGAGTGFFSGLRGAAFAAVGWFVYSRLFEFYIGHFADYSYIYGSLASVIIVMLWLYSCMEILLIGAGVNTISKNRRKTVSS
;
A
#
# COMPACT_ATOMS: atom_id res chain seq x y z
N MET A 1 -37.98 -1.66 -5.57
CA MET A 1 -38.58 -0.68 -6.49
C MET A 1 -37.46 -0.16 -7.39
N ARG A 2 -37.37 -0.62 -8.66
CA ARG A 2 -36.30 -0.20 -9.60
C ARG A 2 -36.71 1.14 -10.19
N ILE A 3 -35.98 2.18 -9.90
CA ILE A 3 -36.11 3.50 -10.55
C ILE A 3 -35.55 3.34 -11.96
N ARG A 4 -36.39 3.15 -12.95
CA ARG A 4 -36.02 3.21 -14.36
C ARG A 4 -36.01 4.68 -14.78
N THR A 5 -34.83 5.21 -15.04
CA THR A 5 -34.67 6.55 -15.62
C THR A 5 -34.79 6.43 -17.14
N LYS A 6 -35.42 7.45 -17.80
CA LYS A 6 -35.59 7.48 -19.26
C LYS A 6 -34.27 7.59 -20.06
N ILE A 7 -33.13 7.59 -19.40
CA ILE A 7 -31.79 7.79 -20.01
C ILE A 7 -31.02 6.47 -19.89
N PRO A 8 -30.75 5.72 -20.97
CA PRO A 8 -30.15 4.40 -20.95
C PRO A 8 -28.74 4.38 -20.34
N VAL A 9 -28.00 5.51 -20.40
CA VAL A 9 -26.66 5.65 -19.80
C VAL A 9 -26.76 5.67 -18.28
N ILE A 10 -27.72 6.36 -17.69
CA ILE A 10 -27.90 6.44 -16.23
C ILE A 10 -28.31 5.07 -15.68
N ASP A 11 -29.21 4.35 -16.36
CA ASP A 11 -29.59 2.99 -15.95
C ASP A 11 -28.40 2.02 -16.02
N ALA A 12 -27.57 2.14 -17.04
CA ALA A 12 -26.33 1.33 -17.14
C ALA A 12 -25.35 1.62 -16.00
N VAL A 13 -25.18 2.88 -15.62
CA VAL A 13 -24.31 3.29 -14.49
C VAL A 13 -24.90 2.78 -13.17
N ILE A 14 -26.21 2.91 -12.93
CA ILE A 14 -26.87 2.39 -11.73
C ILE A 14 -26.68 0.88 -11.60
N VAL A 15 -26.94 0.13 -12.68
CA VAL A 15 -26.78 -1.33 -12.69
C VAL A 15 -25.31 -1.73 -12.45
N LEU A 16 -24.37 -0.96 -13.00
CA LEU A 16 -22.94 -1.22 -12.79
C LEU A 16 -22.52 -0.96 -11.34
N THR A 17 -22.96 0.16 -10.75
CA THR A 17 -22.66 0.50 -9.34
C THR A 17 -23.31 -0.49 -8.37
N GLU A 18 -24.54 -0.93 -8.61
CA GLU A 18 -25.20 -1.99 -7.81
C GLU A 18 -24.43 -3.32 -7.90
N LYS A 19 -23.98 -3.72 -9.10
CA LYS A 19 -23.20 -4.95 -9.28
C LYS A 19 -21.83 -4.87 -8.58
N ILE A 20 -21.16 -3.73 -8.68
CA ILE A 20 -19.87 -3.52 -7.97
C ILE A 20 -20.13 -3.51 -6.47
N GLY A 21 -21.12 -2.78 -5.98
CA GLY A 21 -21.49 -2.72 -4.57
C GLY A 21 -21.80 -4.10 -3.97
N SER A 22 -22.66 -4.86 -4.61
CA SER A 22 -23.03 -6.22 -4.19
C SER A 22 -21.84 -7.19 -4.23
N TRP A 23 -20.92 -7.00 -5.18
CA TRP A 23 -19.67 -7.77 -5.25
C TRP A 23 -18.73 -7.43 -4.08
N LEU A 24 -18.53 -6.14 -3.78
CA LEU A 24 -17.73 -5.66 -2.65
C LEU A 24 -18.24 -6.19 -1.31
N GLU A 25 -19.57 -6.20 -1.13
CA GLU A 25 -20.23 -6.74 0.06
C GLU A 25 -20.10 -8.25 0.15
N ARG A 26 -20.35 -8.98 -0.93
CA ARG A 26 -20.26 -10.43 -1.00
C ARG A 26 -18.87 -10.93 -0.57
N TYR A 27 -17.82 -10.27 -1.02
CA TYR A 27 -16.43 -10.63 -0.69
C TYR A 27 -15.89 -9.88 0.53
N ARG A 28 -16.71 -9.10 1.23
CA ARG A 28 -16.34 -8.32 2.42
C ARG A 28 -15.08 -7.47 2.21
N ILE A 29 -14.92 -6.91 1.02
CA ILE A 29 -13.72 -6.16 0.63
C ILE A 29 -13.44 -5.02 1.59
N ARG A 30 -14.49 -4.24 1.93
CA ARG A 30 -14.40 -3.11 2.85
C ARG A 30 -13.90 -3.49 4.25
N VAL A 31 -14.32 -4.66 4.74
CA VAL A 31 -13.90 -5.15 6.07
C VAL A 31 -12.41 -5.48 6.08
N TYR A 32 -11.93 -6.19 5.06
CA TYR A 32 -10.51 -6.52 4.95
C TYR A 32 -9.64 -5.30 4.68
N ALA A 33 -10.11 -4.36 3.86
CA ALA A 33 -9.43 -3.09 3.61
C ALA A 33 -9.31 -2.25 4.89
N ALA A 34 -10.41 -2.13 5.67
CA ALA A 34 -10.41 -1.42 6.95
C ALA A 34 -9.48 -2.06 7.97
N GLN A 35 -9.49 -3.38 8.09
CA GLN A 35 -8.57 -4.11 8.96
C GLN A 35 -7.11 -3.86 8.58
N ALA A 36 -6.80 -3.92 7.28
CA ALA A 36 -5.44 -3.71 6.80
C ALA A 36 -4.97 -2.26 7.04
N SER A 37 -5.79 -1.26 6.69
CA SER A 37 -5.45 0.15 6.85
C SER A 37 -5.24 0.51 8.33
N PHE A 38 -6.07 0.02 9.24
CA PHE A 38 -5.92 0.24 10.66
C PHE A 38 -4.57 -0.26 11.19
N PHE A 39 -4.23 -1.53 10.92
CA PHE A 39 -2.96 -2.08 11.40
C PHE A 39 -1.74 -1.47 10.71
N MET A 40 -1.84 -1.08 9.44
CA MET A 40 -0.77 -0.37 8.74
C MET A 40 -0.57 1.04 9.30
N THR A 41 -1.64 1.75 9.64
CA THR A 41 -1.55 3.07 10.28
C THR A 41 -0.86 2.97 11.63
N ILE A 42 -1.24 1.99 12.48
CA ILE A 42 -0.56 1.76 13.77
C ILE A 42 0.92 1.41 13.57
N SER A 43 1.26 0.67 12.51
CA SER A 43 2.65 0.29 12.25
C SER A 43 3.51 1.45 11.70
N ALA A 44 2.91 2.54 11.25
CA ALA A 44 3.65 3.67 10.67
C ALA A 44 4.62 4.33 11.68
N PHE A 45 4.20 4.51 12.93
CA PHE A 45 5.06 5.09 13.97
C PHE A 45 6.27 4.20 14.32
N PRO A 46 6.09 2.92 14.70
CA PRO A 46 7.23 2.02 14.91
C PRO A 46 8.12 1.89 13.66
N PHE A 47 7.54 1.95 12.45
CA PHE A 47 8.31 1.92 11.21
C PHE A 47 9.24 3.12 11.09
N LEU A 48 8.73 4.32 11.36
CA LEU A 48 9.55 5.54 11.35
C LEU A 48 10.70 5.44 12.36
N ILE A 49 10.45 4.99 13.59
CA ILE A 49 11.49 4.82 14.61
C ILE A 49 12.59 3.86 14.12
N VAL A 50 12.19 2.71 13.59
CA VAL A 50 13.16 1.72 13.06
C VAL A 50 13.90 2.25 11.85
N LEU A 51 13.20 2.92 10.92
CA LEU A 51 13.78 3.53 9.73
C LEU A 51 14.87 4.54 10.12
N LEU A 52 14.55 5.46 11.02
CA LEU A 52 15.47 6.51 11.46
C LEU A 52 16.68 5.95 12.19
N ALA A 53 16.47 4.93 13.04
CA ALA A 53 17.57 4.27 13.74
C ALA A 53 18.52 3.54 12.77
N VAL A 54 17.97 2.94 11.70
CA VAL A 54 18.77 2.26 10.66
C VAL A 54 19.54 3.28 9.83
N VAL A 55 18.85 4.32 9.36
CA VAL A 55 19.44 5.39 8.53
C VAL A 55 20.54 6.13 9.30
N GLY A 56 20.30 6.49 10.57
CA GLY A 56 21.28 7.18 11.39
C GLY A 56 22.55 6.35 11.69
N ARG A 57 22.47 5.00 11.62
CA ARG A 57 23.63 4.13 11.75
C ARG A 57 24.42 3.95 10.46
N ILE A 58 23.74 3.97 9.30
CA ILE A 58 24.37 3.77 7.99
C ILE A 58 25.05 5.05 7.51
N LEU A 59 24.53 6.22 7.87
CA LEU A 59 24.95 7.53 7.37
C LEU A 59 25.19 8.52 8.51
N PRO A 60 26.15 8.26 9.41
CA PRO A 60 26.37 9.10 10.61
C PRO A 60 26.79 10.53 10.26
N GLU A 61 27.52 10.75 9.16
CA GLU A 61 28.01 12.07 8.74
C GLU A 61 26.95 12.95 8.08
N ASN A 62 25.90 12.35 7.53
CA ASN A 62 24.80 13.04 6.85
C ASN A 62 23.49 13.08 7.66
N GLY A 63 23.55 12.79 8.96
CA GLY A 63 22.36 12.69 9.83
C GLY A 63 21.47 13.93 9.80
N GLY A 64 22.06 15.13 9.70
CA GLY A 64 21.31 16.40 9.56
C GLY A 64 20.53 16.49 8.24
N ALA A 65 21.19 16.25 7.12
CA ALA A 65 20.55 16.34 5.79
C ALA A 65 19.45 15.28 5.61
N ILE A 66 19.63 14.09 6.21
CA ILE A 66 18.61 13.02 6.19
C ILE A 66 17.46 13.38 7.11
N LYS A 67 17.71 13.95 8.28
CA LYS A 67 16.70 14.47 9.18
C LYS A 67 15.83 15.50 8.46
N ASP A 68 16.43 16.48 7.81
CA ASP A 68 15.74 17.53 7.06
C ASP A 68 14.98 16.95 5.87
N GLY A 69 15.55 15.99 5.15
CA GLY A 69 14.90 15.26 4.07
C GLY A 69 13.68 14.48 4.52
N ILE A 70 13.75 13.81 5.67
CA ILE A 70 12.60 13.08 6.23
C ILE A 70 11.52 14.04 6.72
N ILE A 71 11.90 15.12 7.40
CA ILE A 71 10.95 16.15 7.87
C ILE A 71 10.24 16.80 6.68
N SER A 72 10.95 17.08 5.59
CA SER A 72 10.36 17.66 4.37
C SER A 72 9.47 16.67 3.60
N ALA A 73 9.72 15.37 3.76
CA ALA A 73 8.93 14.31 3.13
C ALA A 73 7.62 13.98 3.88
N VAL A 74 7.60 14.31 5.17
CA VAL A 74 6.44 14.06 6.05
C VAL A 74 5.48 15.25 5.92
N PRO A 75 4.15 15.02 5.83
CA PRO A 75 3.18 16.11 5.88
C PRO A 75 3.39 17.02 7.09
N GLU A 76 3.21 18.33 6.92
CA GLU A 76 3.48 19.35 7.96
C GLU A 76 2.86 19.01 9.33
N SER A 77 1.69 18.38 9.34
CA SER A 77 1.01 17.94 10.56
C SER A 77 1.77 16.85 11.36
N PHE A 78 2.68 16.11 10.71
CA PHE A 78 3.52 15.07 11.34
C PHE A 78 4.95 15.56 11.61
N ALA A 79 5.37 16.70 11.05
CA ALA A 79 6.71 17.21 11.17
C ALA A 79 7.17 17.39 12.63
N PRO A 80 6.34 17.91 13.56
CA PRO A 80 6.72 18.01 14.98
C PRO A 80 6.95 16.66 15.64
N LEU A 81 6.12 15.67 15.29
CA LEU A 81 6.21 14.32 15.84
C LEU A 81 7.43 13.59 15.26
N ALA A 82 7.68 13.73 13.96
CA ALA A 82 8.86 13.21 13.31
C ALA A 82 10.14 13.83 13.89
N GLY A 83 10.14 15.14 14.14
CA GLY A 83 11.24 15.84 14.80
C GLY A 83 11.55 15.28 16.19
N THR A 84 10.54 15.14 17.05
CA THR A 84 10.71 14.57 18.40
C THR A 84 11.27 13.16 18.35
N VAL A 85 10.75 12.30 17.47
CA VAL A 85 11.22 10.93 17.30
C VAL A 85 12.67 10.90 16.80
N LEU A 86 13.01 11.78 15.84
CA LEU A 86 14.36 11.93 15.32
C LEU A 86 15.35 12.36 16.39
N ASP A 87 14.97 13.29 17.25
CA ASP A 87 15.81 13.78 18.35
C ASP A 87 16.04 12.68 19.39
N GLU A 88 14.99 11.94 19.79
CA GLU A 88 15.12 10.81 20.72
C GLU A 88 15.99 9.66 20.16
N VAL A 89 15.90 9.40 18.87
CA VAL A 89 16.72 8.37 18.21
C VAL A 89 18.18 8.82 18.06
N SER A 90 18.43 10.12 17.83
CA SER A 90 19.76 10.67 17.64
C SER A 90 20.53 10.83 18.96
N GLU A 91 19.87 11.26 20.03
CA GLU A 91 20.53 11.53 21.33
C GLU A 91 20.84 10.27 22.14
N LYS A 92 20.07 9.20 21.99
CA LYS A 92 20.31 7.95 22.71
C LYS A 92 19.96 6.78 21.78
N SER A 93 20.96 6.05 21.33
CA SER A 93 20.74 4.72 20.73
C SER A 93 20.14 3.78 21.79
N ASN A 94 18.89 4.08 22.18
CA ASN A 94 18.18 3.31 23.18
C ASN A 94 17.74 1.99 22.55
N ILE A 95 18.60 1.00 22.70
CA ILE A 95 18.41 -0.35 22.15
C ILE A 95 17.05 -0.93 22.58
N ARG A 96 16.55 -0.53 23.76
CA ARG A 96 15.24 -0.96 24.27
C ARG A 96 14.10 -0.37 23.44
N LEU A 97 14.13 0.94 23.16
CA LEU A 97 13.13 1.60 22.33
C LEU A 97 13.11 1.00 20.91
N LEU A 98 14.29 0.79 20.32
CA LEU A 98 14.42 0.18 19.00
C LEU A 98 13.87 -1.25 18.98
N SER A 99 14.19 -2.06 19.99
CA SER A 99 13.71 -3.45 20.07
C SER A 99 12.19 -3.51 20.23
N VAL A 100 11.61 -2.70 21.12
CA VAL A 100 10.14 -2.64 21.30
C VAL A 100 9.46 -2.16 20.04
N SER A 101 10.00 -1.12 19.40
CA SER A 101 9.46 -0.60 18.13
C SER A 101 9.54 -1.62 17.02
N ALA A 102 10.65 -2.36 16.88
CA ALA A 102 10.80 -3.41 15.88
C ALA A 102 9.80 -4.55 16.08
N VAL A 103 9.60 -5.00 17.31
CA VAL A 103 8.60 -6.05 17.62
C VAL A 103 7.18 -5.55 17.34
N THR A 104 6.85 -4.33 17.79
CA THR A 104 5.52 -3.74 17.57
C THR A 104 5.26 -3.53 16.07
N LEU A 105 6.25 -3.07 15.32
CA LEU A 105 6.20 -2.92 13.87
C LEU A 105 5.88 -4.25 13.18
N LEU A 106 6.69 -5.28 13.45
CA LEU A 106 6.52 -6.59 12.82
C LEU A 106 5.18 -7.21 13.16
N TRP A 107 4.74 -7.06 14.41
CA TRP A 107 3.45 -7.59 14.86
C TRP A 107 2.27 -6.87 14.18
N SER A 108 2.23 -5.53 14.22
CA SER A 108 1.13 -4.74 13.68
C SER A 108 1.10 -4.80 12.15
N ALA A 109 2.23 -4.59 11.48
CA ALA A 109 2.31 -4.68 10.02
C ALA A 109 1.95 -6.08 9.51
N SER A 110 2.41 -7.14 10.19
CA SER A 110 2.03 -8.53 9.86
C SER A 110 0.52 -8.75 9.96
N ARG A 111 -0.16 -8.14 10.93
CA ARG A 111 -1.63 -8.21 11.02
C ARG A 111 -2.32 -7.50 9.86
N GLY A 112 -1.81 -6.34 9.43
CA GLY A 112 -2.29 -5.62 8.24
C GLY A 112 -2.16 -6.48 6.97
N ILE A 113 -0.97 -7.02 6.72
CA ILE A 113 -0.70 -7.88 5.56
C ILE A 113 -1.52 -9.17 5.59
N ARG A 114 -1.73 -9.78 6.76
CA ARG A 114 -2.61 -10.96 6.89
C ARG A 114 -4.08 -10.61 6.63
N GLY A 115 -4.53 -9.41 6.98
CA GLY A 115 -5.86 -8.90 6.62
C GLY A 115 -6.04 -8.85 5.10
N ILE A 116 -5.08 -8.26 4.38
CA ILE A 116 -5.06 -8.28 2.91
C ILE A 116 -5.07 -9.72 2.38
N GLY A 117 -4.21 -10.58 2.93
CA GLY A 117 -4.10 -11.97 2.52
C GLY A 117 -5.40 -12.76 2.70
N ALA A 118 -6.14 -12.52 3.80
CA ALA A 118 -7.46 -13.09 4.02
C ALA A 118 -8.48 -12.57 3.00
N GLY A 119 -8.45 -11.28 2.69
CA GLY A 119 -9.29 -10.67 1.65
C GLY A 119 -9.02 -11.25 0.26
N ILE A 120 -7.76 -11.33 -0.15
CA ILE A 120 -7.35 -11.95 -1.41
C ILE A 120 -7.85 -13.40 -1.48
N ARG A 121 -7.61 -14.18 -0.44
CA ARG A 121 -8.05 -15.58 -0.38
C ARG A 121 -9.56 -15.70 -0.51
N ASN A 122 -10.33 -14.84 0.16
CA ASN A 122 -11.77 -14.80 0.05
C ASN A 122 -12.24 -14.51 -1.38
N VAL A 123 -11.61 -13.53 -2.06
CA VAL A 123 -11.91 -13.18 -3.47
C VAL A 123 -11.62 -14.35 -4.42
N TYR A 124 -10.55 -15.10 -4.18
CA TYR A 124 -10.19 -16.27 -4.99
C TYR A 124 -10.99 -17.54 -4.62
N GLY A 125 -11.88 -17.48 -3.62
CA GLY A 125 -12.68 -18.63 -3.15
C GLY A 125 -11.85 -19.69 -2.44
N GLY A 126 -10.68 -19.30 -1.90
CA GLY A 126 -9.78 -20.19 -1.15
C GLY A 126 -10.28 -20.44 0.28
N LYS A 127 -9.97 -21.63 0.81
CA LYS A 127 -10.24 -21.95 2.22
C LYS A 127 -9.28 -21.20 3.16
N PRO A 128 -9.67 -20.91 4.40
CA PRO A 128 -8.75 -20.41 5.41
C PRO A 128 -7.50 -21.28 5.53
N GLU A 129 -6.35 -20.68 5.88
CA GLU A 129 -5.13 -21.46 6.12
C GLU A 129 -5.35 -22.37 7.33
N ALA A 130 -5.16 -23.66 7.12
CA ALA A 130 -5.35 -24.64 8.19
C ALA A 130 -4.19 -24.63 9.21
N ASP A 131 -3.01 -24.21 8.78
CA ASP A 131 -1.80 -24.17 9.60
C ASP A 131 -1.55 -22.72 10.08
N PRO A 132 -1.76 -22.42 11.37
CA PRO A 132 -1.59 -21.08 11.91
C PRO A 132 -0.14 -20.60 11.85
N ILE A 133 0.84 -21.49 11.97
CA ILE A 133 2.26 -21.12 11.93
C ILE A 133 2.64 -20.69 10.52
N LYS A 134 2.27 -21.45 9.52
CA LYS A 134 2.49 -21.08 8.10
C LYS A 134 1.81 -19.77 7.75
N TYR A 135 0.60 -19.53 8.30
CA TYR A 135 -0.10 -18.27 8.09
C TYR A 135 0.64 -17.07 8.66
N ILE A 136 1.20 -17.21 9.86
CA ILE A 136 2.00 -16.16 10.53
C ILE A 136 3.31 -15.93 9.76
N LEU A 137 4.05 -16.99 9.44
CA LEU A 137 5.34 -16.90 8.72
C LEU A 137 5.16 -16.28 7.33
N ARG A 138 4.08 -16.64 6.62
CA ARG A 138 3.72 -16.01 5.35
C ARG A 138 3.43 -14.52 5.53
N GLY A 139 2.66 -14.17 6.57
CA GLY A 139 2.38 -12.77 6.92
C GLY A 139 3.67 -11.98 7.15
N LEU A 140 4.61 -12.51 7.91
CA LEU A 140 5.92 -11.89 8.17
C LEU A 140 6.75 -11.74 6.89
N ALA A 141 6.82 -12.79 6.06
CA ALA A 141 7.57 -12.74 4.81
C ALA A 141 7.04 -11.64 3.86
N TYR A 142 5.71 -11.53 3.71
CA TYR A 142 5.12 -10.46 2.90
C TYR A 142 5.23 -9.10 3.56
N THR A 143 5.22 -9.01 4.89
CA THR A 143 5.50 -7.75 5.60
C THR A 143 6.91 -7.26 5.26
N LEU A 144 7.92 -8.13 5.34
CA LEU A 144 9.29 -7.77 4.96
C LEU A 144 9.40 -7.36 3.48
N LEU A 145 8.71 -8.06 2.58
CA LEU A 145 8.66 -7.70 1.15
C LEU A 145 8.09 -6.28 0.96
N TRP A 146 6.97 -5.97 1.61
CA TRP A 146 6.34 -4.66 1.51
C TRP A 146 7.19 -3.56 2.16
N MET A 147 7.77 -3.83 3.33
CA MET A 147 8.69 -2.90 4.00
C MET A 147 9.91 -2.61 3.15
N LEU A 148 10.52 -3.64 2.55
CA LEU A 148 11.65 -3.47 1.64
C LEU A 148 11.25 -2.64 0.41
N THR A 149 10.06 -2.84 -0.14
CA THR A 149 9.54 -2.05 -1.26
C THR A 149 9.40 -0.58 -0.87
N VAL A 150 8.81 -0.29 0.28
CA VAL A 150 8.66 1.08 0.80
C VAL A 150 10.04 1.70 1.04
N LEU A 151 10.95 0.98 1.69
CA LEU A 151 12.31 1.45 1.95
C LEU A 151 13.05 1.76 0.65
N MET A 152 13.02 0.87 -0.33
CA MET A 152 13.65 1.11 -1.64
C MET A 152 13.03 2.29 -2.37
N THR A 153 11.71 2.47 -2.28
CA THR A 153 11.02 3.63 -2.87
C THR A 153 11.47 4.93 -2.21
N LEU A 154 11.58 4.96 -0.89
CA LEU A 154 12.08 6.11 -0.14
C LEU A 154 13.53 6.42 -0.47
N LEU A 155 14.40 5.41 -0.55
CA LEU A 155 15.80 5.58 -0.94
C LEU A 155 15.92 6.17 -2.36
N VAL A 156 15.17 5.65 -3.31
CA VAL A 156 15.15 6.20 -4.69
C VAL A 156 14.62 7.64 -4.70
N TRP A 157 13.65 7.96 -3.86
CA TRP A 157 13.09 9.30 -3.79
C TRP A 157 14.05 10.30 -3.12
N VAL A 158 14.69 9.93 -2.02
CA VAL A 158 15.64 10.79 -1.28
C VAL A 158 16.95 10.99 -2.06
N PHE A 159 17.47 9.93 -2.63
CA PHE A 159 18.77 9.97 -3.35
C PHE A 159 18.64 10.15 -4.86
N GLY A 160 17.43 10.10 -5.40
CA GLY A 160 17.17 10.20 -6.84
C GLY A 160 17.69 11.51 -7.43
N ASP A 161 17.52 12.63 -6.74
CA ASP A 161 18.01 13.94 -7.17
C ASP A 161 19.54 14.04 -7.11
N THR A 162 20.20 13.41 -6.14
CA THR A 162 21.66 13.33 -6.04
C THR A 162 22.24 12.48 -7.17
N VAL A 163 21.59 11.39 -7.53
CA VAL A 163 21.98 10.54 -8.66
C VAL A 163 21.75 11.26 -9.99
N THR A 164 20.64 12.00 -10.14
CA THR A 164 20.33 12.75 -11.36
C THR A 164 21.22 13.97 -11.55
N ALA A 165 21.69 14.62 -10.48
CA ALA A 165 22.62 15.75 -10.54
C ALA A 165 23.99 15.37 -11.13
N HIS A 166 24.40 14.10 -11.05
CA HIS A 166 25.62 13.59 -11.67
C HIS A 166 25.43 13.11 -13.11
N ILE A 167 24.20 13.10 -13.62
CA ILE A 167 23.86 12.69 -14.99
C ILE A 167 23.48 13.94 -15.78
N ARG A 168 24.23 14.17 -16.86
CA ARG A 168 24.16 15.31 -17.77
C ARG A 168 22.73 15.83 -18.03
N ASP A 169 22.56 17.16 -18.01
CA ASP A 169 21.30 17.93 -18.00
C ASP A 169 20.22 17.58 -19.06
N GLY A 170 20.55 16.81 -20.09
CA GLY A 170 19.60 16.39 -21.13
C GLY A 170 18.73 15.18 -20.78
N PHE A 171 19.06 14.44 -19.72
CA PHE A 171 18.41 13.16 -19.38
C PHE A 171 17.44 13.23 -18.19
N SER A 172 17.35 14.35 -17.50
CA SER A 172 16.57 14.52 -16.28
C SER A 172 15.06 14.26 -16.47
N GLY A 173 14.48 14.70 -17.58
CA GLY A 173 13.08 14.45 -17.92
C GLY A 173 12.78 12.98 -18.21
N VAL A 174 13.68 12.30 -18.91
CA VAL A 174 13.58 10.88 -19.24
C VAL A 174 13.73 10.03 -17.97
N LEU A 175 14.67 10.38 -17.08
CA LEU A 175 14.85 9.68 -15.81
C LEU A 175 13.62 9.82 -14.89
N ARG A 176 12.97 10.96 -14.87
CA ARG A 176 11.75 11.19 -14.07
C ARG A 176 10.58 10.36 -14.58
N ILE A 177 10.41 10.22 -15.89
CA ILE A 177 9.43 9.32 -16.50
C ILE A 177 9.80 7.86 -16.22
N PHE A 178 11.08 7.52 -16.32
CA PHE A 178 11.60 6.18 -16.03
C PHE A 178 11.43 5.80 -14.56
N SER A 179 11.65 6.73 -13.61
CA SER A 179 11.44 6.47 -12.17
C SER A 179 9.97 6.19 -11.84
N SER A 180 9.04 6.94 -12.43
CA SER A 180 7.60 6.70 -12.26
C SER A 180 7.15 5.38 -12.89
N GLY A 181 7.68 5.06 -14.08
CA GLY A 181 7.43 3.78 -14.75
C GLY A 181 8.03 2.60 -14.00
N ALA A 182 9.26 2.72 -13.51
CA ALA A 182 9.92 1.69 -12.70
C ALA A 182 9.14 1.43 -11.39
N PHE A 183 8.66 2.50 -10.74
CA PHE A 183 7.82 2.37 -9.55
C PHE A 183 6.55 1.54 -9.83
N LEU A 184 5.82 1.83 -10.92
CA LEU A 184 4.64 1.06 -11.30
C LEU A 184 4.96 -0.41 -11.60
N VAL A 185 6.11 -0.68 -12.22
CA VAL A 185 6.57 -2.05 -12.48
C VAL A 185 6.85 -2.79 -11.18
N VAL A 186 7.61 -2.17 -10.26
CA VAL A 186 7.91 -2.74 -8.94
C VAL A 186 6.63 -2.98 -8.15
N LEU A 187 5.73 -2.00 -8.09
CA LEU A 187 4.45 -2.11 -7.39
C LEU A 187 3.59 -3.24 -7.99
N THR A 188 3.54 -3.34 -9.32
CA THR A 188 2.84 -4.42 -10.02
C THR A 188 3.44 -5.79 -9.67
N ALA A 189 4.76 -5.90 -9.61
CA ALA A 189 5.45 -7.13 -9.24
C ALA A 189 5.13 -7.54 -7.79
N VAL A 190 5.18 -6.60 -6.85
CA VAL A 190 4.85 -6.83 -5.42
C VAL A 190 3.40 -7.26 -5.26
N PHE A 191 2.47 -6.63 -5.97
CA PHE A 191 1.06 -7.02 -5.95
C PHE A 191 0.85 -8.40 -6.57
N ALA A 192 1.51 -8.70 -7.69
CA ALA A 192 1.42 -10.01 -8.33
C ALA A 192 1.96 -11.12 -7.42
N LEU A 193 3.09 -10.89 -6.74
CA LEU A 193 3.65 -11.80 -5.74
C LEU A 193 2.69 -11.99 -4.56
N THR A 194 2.09 -10.91 -4.06
CA THR A 194 1.11 -10.94 -2.97
C THR A 194 -0.12 -11.74 -3.39
N PHE A 195 -0.68 -11.50 -4.57
CA PHE A 195 -1.81 -12.28 -5.09
C PHE A 195 -1.46 -13.76 -5.22
N ARG A 196 -0.28 -14.08 -5.77
CA ARG A 196 0.18 -15.47 -5.88
C ARG A 196 0.31 -16.15 -4.52
N GLY A 197 0.90 -15.48 -3.55
CA GLY A 197 1.16 -16.05 -2.23
C GLY A 197 -0.10 -16.32 -1.41
N TYR A 198 -1.13 -15.51 -1.59
CA TYR A 198 -2.38 -15.62 -0.83
C TYR A 198 -3.55 -16.26 -1.62
N SER A 199 -3.42 -16.48 -2.92
CA SER A 199 -4.49 -17.10 -3.74
C SER A 199 -4.86 -18.53 -3.32
N GLY A 200 -4.11 -19.14 -2.42
CA GLY A 200 -4.44 -20.47 -1.85
C GLY A 200 -4.43 -21.58 -2.88
N VAL A 201 -3.46 -21.56 -3.78
CA VAL A 201 -3.40 -22.41 -4.98
C VAL A 201 -3.35 -23.89 -4.67
N ARG A 202 -4.53 -24.50 -4.58
CA ARG A 202 -4.80 -25.90 -4.92
C ARG A 202 -5.85 -26.02 -6.03
N THR A 203 -6.24 -24.94 -6.67
CA THR A 203 -7.12 -25.01 -7.85
C THR A 203 -6.26 -25.08 -9.11
N GLY A 204 -6.05 -26.29 -9.59
CA GLY A 204 -5.19 -26.70 -10.68
C GLY A 204 -5.49 -26.12 -12.06
N ALA A 205 -5.59 -24.82 -12.20
CA ALA A 205 -5.67 -24.17 -13.49
C ALA A 205 -5.07 -22.75 -13.40
N GLY A 206 -3.89 -22.56 -13.97
CA GLY A 206 -3.32 -21.25 -14.26
C GLY A 206 -2.65 -20.54 -13.08
N THR A 207 -1.73 -21.23 -12.40
CA THR A 207 -0.90 -20.68 -11.31
C THR A 207 0.34 -19.93 -11.80
N GLY A 208 0.37 -19.57 -13.08
CA GLY A 208 1.46 -18.82 -13.67
C GLY A 208 1.50 -17.39 -13.10
N PHE A 209 2.70 -16.85 -12.94
CA PHE A 209 2.93 -15.44 -12.60
C PHE A 209 2.09 -14.49 -13.45
N PHE A 210 1.94 -14.77 -14.73
CA PHE A 210 1.17 -13.98 -15.68
C PHE A 210 -0.35 -13.99 -15.43
N SER A 211 -0.90 -14.97 -14.75
CA SER A 211 -2.35 -15.00 -14.47
C SER A 211 -2.78 -13.97 -13.42
N GLY A 212 -1.87 -13.60 -12.51
CA GLY A 212 -2.07 -12.57 -11.50
C GLY A 212 -1.73 -11.15 -11.96
N LEU A 213 -1.00 -11.02 -13.08
CA LEU A 213 -0.39 -9.76 -13.50
C LEU A 213 -1.43 -8.70 -13.92
N ARG A 214 -2.56 -9.11 -14.54
CA ARG A 214 -3.59 -8.16 -14.99
C ARG A 214 -4.24 -7.41 -13.84
N GLY A 215 -4.63 -8.13 -12.79
CA GLY A 215 -5.21 -7.49 -11.61
C GLY A 215 -4.16 -6.74 -10.78
N ALA A 216 -2.91 -7.20 -10.79
CA ALA A 216 -1.81 -6.49 -10.14
C ALA A 216 -1.52 -5.16 -10.85
N ALA A 217 -1.47 -5.14 -12.19
CA ALA A 217 -1.29 -3.93 -12.98
C ALA A 217 -2.49 -2.97 -12.80
N PHE A 218 -3.73 -3.50 -12.83
CA PHE A 218 -4.92 -2.71 -12.53
C PHE A 218 -4.84 -2.07 -11.14
N ALA A 219 -4.47 -2.83 -10.12
CA ALA A 219 -4.31 -2.33 -8.76
C ALA A 219 -3.19 -1.28 -8.65
N ALA A 220 -2.03 -1.50 -9.29
CA ALA A 220 -0.91 -0.57 -9.27
C ALA A 220 -1.26 0.77 -9.95
N VAL A 221 -1.88 0.73 -11.12
CA VAL A 221 -2.36 1.92 -11.82
C VAL A 221 -3.46 2.62 -11.01
N GLY A 222 -4.43 1.86 -10.50
CA GLY A 222 -5.50 2.40 -9.67
C GLY A 222 -4.99 3.07 -8.39
N TRP A 223 -4.00 2.46 -7.73
CA TRP A 223 -3.32 3.05 -6.56
C TRP A 223 -2.63 4.36 -6.93
N PHE A 224 -1.85 4.37 -8.02
CA PHE A 224 -1.15 5.56 -8.47
C PHE A 224 -2.11 6.70 -8.81
N VAL A 225 -3.14 6.43 -9.61
CA VAL A 225 -4.17 7.43 -9.97
C VAL A 225 -4.90 7.94 -8.73
N TYR A 226 -5.33 7.04 -7.85
CA TYR A 226 -6.00 7.42 -6.61
C TYR A 226 -5.11 8.29 -5.72
N SER A 227 -3.83 7.94 -5.58
CA SER A 227 -2.88 8.74 -4.78
C SER A 227 -2.72 10.16 -5.32
N ARG A 228 -2.69 10.34 -6.65
CA ARG A 228 -2.64 11.67 -7.27
C ARG A 228 -3.92 12.47 -7.07
N LEU A 229 -5.07 11.82 -7.21
CA LEU A 229 -6.37 12.47 -6.94
C LEU A 229 -6.51 12.84 -5.46
N PHE A 230 -6.03 11.99 -4.57
CA PHE A 230 -6.08 12.22 -3.13
C PHE A 230 -5.14 13.36 -2.70
N GLU A 231 -3.93 13.43 -3.25
CA GLU A 231 -3.00 14.54 -3.07
C GLU A 231 -3.64 15.87 -3.51
N PHE A 232 -4.26 15.90 -4.69
CA PHE A 232 -4.98 17.07 -5.18
C PHE A 232 -6.14 17.46 -4.26
N TYR A 233 -6.93 16.50 -3.81
CA TYR A 233 -8.05 16.73 -2.90
C TYR A 233 -7.60 17.36 -1.58
N ILE A 234 -6.57 16.80 -0.94
CA ILE A 234 -6.05 17.30 0.32
C ILE A 234 -5.46 18.70 0.17
N GLY A 235 -4.71 18.95 -0.90
CA GLY A 235 -4.09 20.24 -1.15
C GLY A 235 -5.08 21.38 -1.41
N HIS A 236 -6.31 21.07 -1.84
CA HIS A 236 -7.26 22.11 -2.26
C HIS A 236 -8.53 22.22 -1.41
N PHE A 237 -8.95 21.13 -0.77
CA PHE A 237 -10.28 21.07 -0.13
C PHE A 237 -10.24 20.73 1.36
N ALA A 238 -9.09 20.34 1.90
CA ALA A 238 -9.03 19.75 3.21
C ALA A 238 -8.48 20.71 4.27
N ASP A 239 -9.35 21.49 4.88
CA ASP A 239 -9.01 22.20 6.14
C ASP A 239 -9.41 21.36 7.36
N TYR A 240 -8.96 20.08 7.39
CA TYR A 240 -9.28 19.14 8.47
C TYR A 240 -8.61 19.50 9.79
N SER A 241 -7.55 20.30 9.75
CA SER A 241 -6.79 20.71 10.93
C SER A 241 -7.66 21.50 11.92
N TYR A 242 -8.63 22.28 11.40
CA TYR A 242 -9.53 23.07 12.23
C TYR A 242 -10.47 22.23 13.11
N ILE A 243 -10.92 21.06 12.59
CA ILE A 243 -11.91 20.22 13.29
C ILE A 243 -11.22 19.18 14.17
N TYR A 244 -10.18 18.52 13.66
CA TYR A 244 -9.56 17.33 14.26
C TYR A 244 -8.16 17.60 14.84
N GLY A 245 -7.59 18.80 14.67
CA GLY A 245 -6.25 19.12 15.17
C GLY A 245 -5.20 18.13 14.69
N SER A 246 -4.34 17.66 15.59
CA SER A 246 -3.27 16.69 15.28
C SER A 246 -3.78 15.31 14.84
N LEU A 247 -5.04 14.95 15.13
CA LEU A 247 -5.62 13.67 14.69
C LEU A 247 -6.00 13.69 13.22
N ALA A 248 -6.14 14.87 12.59
CA ALA A 248 -6.50 14.99 11.18
C ALA A 248 -5.58 14.18 10.29
N SER A 249 -4.28 14.28 10.51
CA SER A 249 -3.27 13.57 9.69
C SER A 249 -3.39 12.05 9.79
N VAL A 250 -3.65 11.52 10.99
CA VAL A 250 -3.82 10.06 11.19
C VAL A 250 -5.07 9.58 10.45
N ILE A 251 -6.16 10.34 10.53
CA ILE A 251 -7.42 10.01 9.85
C ILE A 251 -7.24 10.05 8.33
N ILE A 252 -6.55 11.07 7.82
CA ILE A 252 -6.26 11.24 6.39
C ILE A 252 -5.43 10.07 5.85
N VAL A 253 -4.35 9.71 6.54
CA VAL A 253 -3.50 8.57 6.16
C VAL A 253 -4.27 7.26 6.22
N MET A 254 -5.09 7.06 7.25
CA MET A 254 -5.91 5.86 7.39
C MET A 254 -6.94 5.75 6.26
N LEU A 255 -7.58 6.87 5.88
CA LEU A 255 -8.54 6.92 4.77
C LEU A 255 -7.85 6.63 3.42
N TRP A 256 -6.68 7.22 3.20
CA TRP A 256 -5.87 6.94 2.01
C TRP A 256 -5.48 5.46 1.93
N LEU A 257 -4.93 4.90 3.00
CA LEU A 257 -4.58 3.47 3.07
C LEU A 257 -5.80 2.58 2.87
N TYR A 258 -6.95 2.93 3.48
CA TYR A 258 -8.19 2.17 3.30
C TYR A 258 -8.58 2.04 1.83
N SER A 259 -8.60 3.15 1.10
CA SER A 259 -8.95 3.15 -0.32
C SER A 259 -7.91 2.42 -1.17
N CYS A 260 -6.62 2.58 -0.84
CA CYS A 260 -5.54 1.84 -1.50
C CYS A 260 -5.68 0.31 -1.31
N MET A 261 -6.05 -0.14 -0.09
CA MET A 261 -6.29 -1.56 0.18
C MET A 261 -7.55 -2.06 -0.53
N GLU A 262 -8.59 -1.22 -0.62
CA GLU A 262 -9.80 -1.56 -1.39
C GLU A 262 -9.47 -1.75 -2.88
N ILE A 263 -8.71 -0.84 -3.50
CA ILE A 263 -8.23 -0.94 -4.88
C ILE A 263 -7.40 -2.22 -5.10
N LEU A 264 -6.52 -2.56 -4.17
CA LEU A 264 -5.72 -3.79 -4.22
C LEU A 264 -6.62 -5.03 -4.25
N LEU A 265 -7.62 -5.10 -3.37
CA LEU A 265 -8.55 -6.23 -3.31
C LEU A 265 -9.48 -6.31 -4.54
N ILE A 266 -9.85 -5.17 -5.11
CA ILE A 266 -10.58 -5.12 -6.40
C ILE A 266 -9.69 -5.68 -7.52
N GLY A 267 -8.40 -5.36 -7.53
CA GLY A 267 -7.43 -5.95 -8.47
C GLY A 267 -7.37 -7.48 -8.39
N ALA A 268 -7.44 -8.05 -7.18
CA ALA A 268 -7.57 -9.50 -7.02
C ALA A 268 -8.86 -10.03 -7.70
N GLY A 269 -9.96 -9.28 -7.61
CA GLY A 269 -11.22 -9.59 -8.27
C GLY A 269 -11.13 -9.59 -9.80
N VAL A 270 -10.41 -8.63 -10.39
CA VAL A 270 -10.17 -8.57 -11.84
C VAL A 270 -9.53 -9.86 -12.36
N ASN A 271 -8.62 -10.43 -11.60
CA ASN A 271 -8.00 -11.71 -11.97
C ASN A 271 -9.00 -12.88 -11.99
N THR A 272 -9.99 -12.90 -11.10
CA THR A 272 -10.99 -13.98 -11.04
C THR A 272 -11.98 -13.90 -12.19
N ILE A 273 -12.41 -12.71 -12.59
CA ILE A 273 -13.31 -12.47 -13.72
C ILE A 273 -12.64 -12.88 -15.05
N SER A 274 -11.37 -12.50 -15.23
CA SER A 274 -10.60 -12.85 -16.42
C SER A 274 -10.42 -14.36 -16.58
N LYS A 275 -10.35 -15.11 -15.48
CA LYS A 275 -10.24 -16.57 -15.49
C LYS A 275 -11.54 -17.26 -15.93
N ASN A 276 -12.69 -16.77 -15.47
CA ASN A 276 -13.98 -17.35 -15.82
C ASN A 276 -14.30 -17.19 -17.33
N ARG A 277 -13.98 -16.02 -17.92
CA ARG A 277 -14.16 -15.80 -19.37
C ARG A 277 -13.34 -16.79 -20.24
N ARG A 278 -12.12 -17.16 -19.82
CA ARG A 278 -11.30 -18.12 -20.58
C ARG A 278 -11.87 -19.55 -20.55
N LYS A 279 -12.53 -19.96 -19.47
CA LYS A 279 -13.16 -21.27 -19.37
C LYS A 279 -14.39 -21.39 -20.27
N THR A 280 -15.16 -20.31 -20.44
CA THR A 280 -16.37 -20.28 -21.27
C THR A 280 -16.06 -20.23 -22.78
N VAL A 281 -14.87 -19.81 -23.18
CA VAL A 281 -14.42 -19.75 -24.58
C VAL A 281 -13.73 -21.06 -25.05
N SER A 282 -13.31 -21.90 -24.08
CA SER A 282 -12.64 -23.19 -24.35
C SER A 282 -13.54 -24.42 -24.17
N SER A 283 -14.78 -24.22 -23.80
CA SER A 283 -15.88 -25.21 -23.79
C SER A 283 -16.82 -25.00 -24.95
#